data_d6a16d8e191b8cc2c06682541c5f10f7
#
_entry.id   d6a16d8e191b8cc2c06682541c5f10f7
#
_cell.length_a   1.000
_cell.length_b   1.000
_cell.length_c   1.000
_cell.angle_alpha   90.00
_cell.angle_beta   90.00
_cell.angle_gamma   90.00
#
_symmetry.space_group_name_H-M   'P 1'
#
loop_
_entity.id
_entity.type
_entity.pdbx_description
1 polymer ?
#
loop_
_entity_poly.entity_id
_entity_poly.type
_entity_poly.pdbx_seq_one_letter_code
_entity_poly.pdbx_strand_id
1 'polypeptide(L)'
;MQTLFTAANITLSLSFLLYASWSDYKTREVSNRVWVIYAPLALSLSLADFLIYDPFSRLPSYGVSFGVTAVIAIVLFYSGAFGGADSKALMCIALALPFSTETLFSPIVSGGVSPLSLNLFPLTVFSNGVLFAAATGLYMILYNVLWHRRTGKKTFEGTLATESVGKKLVAMITGHKVSVVKLKEKWHIYPMEDVEDESGANQPKRKLVVIPKDEGRDEIVARLSKAASSGRIDSYVWATPGLPMLIFITVGLVVALVFGDVVWLLVSFMLH
;
A
#
# COMPACT_ATOMS: atom_id res chain seq x y z
N MET A 1 25.35 24.62 -0.72
CA MET A 1 25.72 23.48 0.15
C MET A 1 24.51 22.87 0.84
N GLN A 2 23.50 23.64 1.29
CA GLN A 2 22.22 23.10 1.81
C GLN A 2 21.54 22.16 0.80
N THR A 3 21.54 22.51 -0.48
CA THR A 3 21.05 21.65 -1.57
C THR A 3 21.76 20.30 -1.68
N LEU A 4 23.03 20.20 -1.20
CA LEU A 4 23.78 18.94 -1.22
C LEU A 4 23.23 17.93 -0.19
N PHE A 5 22.90 18.39 1.03
CA PHE A 5 22.29 17.53 2.04
C PHE A 5 20.90 17.07 1.63
N THR A 6 20.10 17.97 1.05
CA THR A 6 18.79 17.62 0.48
C THR A 6 18.93 16.57 -0.64
N ALA A 7 19.86 16.78 -1.57
CA ALA A 7 20.14 15.82 -2.64
C ALA A 7 20.61 14.46 -2.10
N ALA A 8 21.48 14.48 -1.08
CA ALA A 8 21.94 13.26 -0.42
C ALA A 8 20.78 12.50 0.25
N ASN A 9 19.89 13.19 0.96
CA ASN A 9 18.72 12.61 1.59
C ASN A 9 17.72 12.05 0.58
N ILE A 10 17.50 12.73 -0.54
CA ILE A 10 16.64 12.24 -1.65
C ILE A 10 17.25 10.97 -2.25
N THR A 11 18.54 11.00 -2.57
CA THR A 11 19.25 9.85 -3.17
C THR A 11 19.25 8.66 -2.21
N LEU A 12 19.52 8.90 -0.94
CA LEU A 12 19.45 7.90 0.12
C LEU A 12 18.03 7.27 0.18
N SER A 13 17.00 8.12 0.27
CA SER A 13 15.62 7.68 0.37
C SER A 13 15.20 6.85 -0.84
N LEU A 14 15.47 7.33 -2.05
CA LEU A 14 15.15 6.60 -3.28
C LEU A 14 15.88 5.25 -3.33
N SER A 15 17.17 5.20 -2.96
CA SER A 15 17.96 3.96 -2.99
C SER A 15 17.39 2.90 -2.04
N PHE A 16 17.10 3.29 -0.80
CA PHE A 16 16.54 2.36 0.19
C PHE A 16 15.11 1.94 -0.14
N LEU A 17 14.27 2.88 -0.61
CA LEU A 17 12.89 2.56 -0.96
C LEU A 17 12.78 1.71 -2.23
N LEU A 18 13.62 1.95 -3.24
CA LEU A 18 13.68 1.10 -4.45
C LEU A 18 14.11 -0.32 -4.09
N TYR A 19 15.14 -0.47 -3.25
CA TYR A 19 15.55 -1.78 -2.77
C TYR A 19 14.45 -2.46 -1.95
N ALA A 20 13.84 -1.74 -1.01
CA ALA A 20 12.77 -2.27 -0.17
C ALA A 20 11.53 -2.67 -1.00
N SER A 21 11.15 -1.85 -1.98
CA SER A 21 10.06 -2.14 -2.92
C SER A 21 10.35 -3.38 -3.77
N TRP A 22 11.58 -3.53 -4.24
CA TRP A 22 12.00 -4.72 -4.99
C TRP A 22 11.97 -5.98 -4.12
N SER A 23 12.46 -5.90 -2.88
CA SER A 23 12.41 -7.00 -1.92
C SER A 23 10.97 -7.40 -1.59
N ASP A 24 10.12 -6.41 -1.27
CA ASP A 24 8.70 -6.62 -0.97
C ASP A 24 7.94 -7.24 -2.16
N TYR A 25 8.20 -6.77 -3.38
CA TYR A 25 7.60 -7.34 -4.58
C TYR A 25 8.01 -8.81 -4.79
N LYS A 26 9.29 -9.14 -4.55
CA LYS A 26 9.84 -10.47 -4.84
C LYS A 26 9.57 -11.50 -3.76
N THR A 27 9.74 -11.12 -2.50
CA THR A 27 9.70 -12.03 -1.34
C THR A 27 8.58 -11.73 -0.36
N ARG A 28 7.91 -10.59 -0.49
CA ARG A 28 6.91 -10.07 0.48
C ARG A 28 7.49 -9.85 1.88
N GLU A 29 8.80 -9.74 1.96
CA GLU A 29 9.53 -9.48 3.20
C GLU A 29 10.64 -8.47 2.96
N VAL A 30 10.81 -7.56 3.91
CA VAL A 30 11.92 -6.60 3.93
C VAL A 30 12.69 -6.74 5.24
N SER A 31 13.98 -7.04 5.13
CA SER A 31 14.84 -7.21 6.30
C SER A 31 14.85 -5.95 7.18
N ASN A 32 14.77 -6.13 8.49
CA ASN A 32 14.90 -5.03 9.45
C ASN A 32 16.23 -4.27 9.33
N ARG A 33 17.28 -4.90 8.82
CA ARG A 33 18.60 -4.26 8.59
C ARG A 33 18.49 -3.04 7.68
N VAL A 34 17.58 -3.05 6.71
CA VAL A 34 17.32 -1.92 5.81
C VAL A 34 17.00 -0.66 6.62
N TRP A 35 16.07 -0.77 7.57
CA TRP A 35 15.60 0.34 8.38
C TRP A 35 16.62 0.78 9.45
N VAL A 36 17.33 -0.20 10.04
CA VAL A 36 18.40 0.06 11.03
C VAL A 36 19.58 0.82 10.41
N ILE A 37 19.80 0.68 9.10
CA ILE A 37 20.84 1.44 8.38
C ILE A 37 20.27 2.77 7.86
N TYR A 38 19.07 2.75 7.26
CA TYR A 38 18.49 3.94 6.66
C TYR A 38 18.18 5.04 7.69
N ALA A 39 17.52 4.70 8.81
CA ALA A 39 17.10 5.70 9.80
C ALA A 39 18.26 6.50 10.41
N PRO A 40 19.37 5.90 10.89
CA PRO A 40 20.50 6.66 11.41
C PRO A 40 21.19 7.53 10.35
N LEU A 41 21.33 7.04 9.11
CA LEU A 41 21.93 7.81 8.02
C LEU A 41 21.06 9.03 7.68
N ALA A 42 19.75 8.84 7.55
CA ALA A 42 18.80 9.92 7.30
C ALA A 42 18.82 10.97 8.41
N LEU A 43 18.76 10.51 9.66
CA LEU A 43 18.83 11.39 10.82
C LEU A 43 20.14 12.18 10.87
N SER A 44 21.27 11.52 10.65
CA SER A 44 22.59 12.16 10.69
C SER A 44 22.75 13.24 9.63
N LEU A 45 22.27 12.97 8.39
CA LEU A 45 22.31 13.94 7.29
C LEU A 45 21.39 15.14 7.57
N SER A 46 20.18 14.90 8.07
CA SER A 46 19.24 15.97 8.40
C SER A 46 19.73 16.82 9.57
N LEU A 47 20.24 16.21 10.63
CA LEU A 47 20.83 16.96 11.76
C LEU A 47 22.06 17.74 11.33
N ALA A 48 22.93 17.20 10.48
CA ALA A 48 24.09 17.91 9.96
C ALA A 48 23.67 19.15 9.14
N ASP A 49 22.62 19.02 8.29
CA ASP A 49 22.06 20.16 7.55
C ASP A 49 21.58 21.25 8.50
N PHE A 50 20.77 20.91 9.49
CA PHE A 50 20.21 21.88 10.46
C PHE A 50 21.31 22.52 11.32
N LEU A 51 22.27 21.78 11.82
CA LEU A 51 23.34 22.32 12.67
C LEU A 51 24.29 23.25 11.90
N ILE A 52 24.48 23.02 10.60
CA ILE A 52 25.40 23.82 9.79
C ILE A 52 24.73 25.08 9.24
N TYR A 53 23.47 24.99 8.79
CA TYR A 53 22.85 26.06 8.01
C TYR A 53 21.71 26.80 8.72
N ASP A 54 21.06 26.18 9.69
CA ASP A 54 19.93 26.78 10.40
C ASP A 54 19.82 26.25 11.85
N PRO A 55 20.86 26.56 12.67
CA PRO A 55 20.93 25.99 14.00
C PRO A 55 19.71 26.36 14.82
N PHE A 56 18.97 25.34 15.25
CA PHE A 56 17.87 25.37 16.21
C PHE A 56 16.52 25.95 15.74
N SER A 57 16.40 26.74 14.66
CA SER A 57 15.13 27.33 14.26
C SER A 57 14.16 26.29 13.68
N ARG A 58 14.65 25.32 12.90
CA ARG A 58 13.84 24.27 12.27
C ARG A 58 13.70 22.99 13.08
N LEU A 59 14.48 22.83 14.14
CA LEU A 59 14.47 21.61 14.95
C LEU A 59 13.12 21.29 15.59
N PRO A 60 12.35 22.26 16.13
CA PRO A 60 11.00 22.00 16.63
C PRO A 60 10.05 21.53 15.53
N SER A 61 10.06 22.18 14.35
CA SER A 61 9.24 21.78 13.19
C SER A 61 9.62 20.41 12.66
N TYR A 62 10.91 20.06 12.67
CA TYR A 62 11.40 18.72 12.35
C TYR A 62 10.83 17.67 13.31
N GLY A 63 10.90 17.94 14.61
CA GLY A 63 10.32 17.08 15.63
C GLY A 63 8.81 16.88 15.46
N VAL A 64 8.09 17.94 15.12
CA VAL A 64 6.64 17.88 14.82
C VAL A 64 6.37 17.04 13.57
N SER A 65 7.10 17.28 12.47
CA SER A 65 6.94 16.52 11.22
C SER A 65 7.18 15.04 11.44
N PHE A 66 8.29 14.68 12.10
CA PHE A 66 8.58 13.30 12.44
C PHE A 66 7.53 12.71 13.39
N GLY A 67 7.18 13.42 14.47
CA GLY A 67 6.24 12.93 15.48
C GLY A 67 4.84 12.66 14.91
N VAL A 68 4.29 13.60 14.14
CA VAL A 68 2.99 13.42 13.47
C VAL A 68 3.04 12.23 12.50
N THR A 69 4.07 12.15 11.68
CA THR A 69 4.23 11.04 10.73
C THR A 69 4.39 9.70 11.43
N ALA A 70 5.18 9.65 12.51
CA ALA A 70 5.37 8.43 13.29
C ALA A 70 4.07 7.95 13.96
N VAL A 71 3.30 8.88 14.53
CA VAL A 71 1.98 8.55 15.13
C VAL A 71 1.06 7.95 14.07
N ILE A 72 0.96 8.58 12.88
CA ILE A 72 0.13 8.07 11.78
C ILE A 72 0.63 6.68 11.35
N ALA A 73 1.94 6.50 11.16
CA ALA A 73 2.51 5.22 10.75
C ALA A 73 2.24 4.10 11.79
N ILE A 74 2.31 4.41 13.08
CA ILE A 74 2.02 3.49 14.18
C ILE A 74 0.52 3.14 14.21
N VAL A 75 -0.36 4.13 14.07
CA VAL A 75 -1.82 3.90 14.02
C VAL A 75 -2.18 3.00 12.84
N LEU A 76 -1.62 3.27 11.66
CA LEU A 76 -1.84 2.43 10.47
C LEU A 76 -1.31 1.00 10.64
N PHE A 77 -0.20 0.82 11.34
CA PHE A 77 0.33 -0.51 11.67
C PHE A 77 -0.60 -1.27 12.61
N TYR A 78 -0.99 -0.67 13.73
CA TYR A 78 -1.86 -1.36 14.71
C TYR A 78 -3.30 -1.55 14.22
N SER A 79 -3.78 -0.73 13.27
CA SER A 79 -5.07 -0.96 12.60
C SER A 79 -5.03 -2.11 11.58
N GLY A 80 -3.84 -2.64 11.26
CA GLY A 80 -3.66 -3.66 10.24
C GLY A 80 -3.73 -3.13 8.79
N ALA A 81 -3.79 -1.81 8.61
CA ALA A 81 -3.80 -1.19 7.29
C ALA A 81 -2.42 -1.22 6.62
N PHE A 82 -1.35 -1.16 7.44
CA PHE A 82 0.04 -1.18 6.98
C PHE A 82 0.81 -2.35 7.55
N GLY A 83 1.74 -2.87 6.75
CA GLY A 83 2.78 -3.76 7.21
C GLY A 83 3.85 -3.02 8.04
N GLY A 84 4.62 -3.76 8.84
CA GLY A 84 5.69 -3.18 9.63
C GLY A 84 6.79 -2.52 8.79
N ALA A 85 7.02 -3.00 7.56
CA ALA A 85 7.96 -2.40 6.62
C ALA A 85 7.47 -1.05 6.09
N ASP A 86 6.18 -0.93 5.75
CA ASP A 86 5.57 0.30 5.24
C ASP A 86 5.62 1.43 6.27
N SER A 87 5.29 1.09 7.53
CA SER A 87 5.34 2.04 8.65
C SER A 87 6.75 2.54 8.91
N LYS A 88 7.76 1.65 8.88
CA LYS A 88 9.17 2.02 9.02
C LYS A 88 9.66 2.88 7.85
N ALA A 89 9.23 2.58 6.62
CA ALA A 89 9.55 3.40 5.45
C ALA A 89 9.06 4.83 5.62
N LEU A 90 7.80 5.00 6.05
CA LEU A 90 7.22 6.32 6.26
C LEU A 90 7.95 7.11 7.36
N MET A 91 8.32 6.46 8.46
CA MET A 91 9.13 7.07 9.52
C MET A 91 10.54 7.46 9.02
N CYS A 92 11.18 6.61 8.22
CA CYS A 92 12.50 6.92 7.66
C CYS A 92 12.45 8.09 6.66
N ILE A 93 11.39 8.18 5.85
CA ILE A 93 11.15 9.35 4.98
C ILE A 93 11.01 10.62 5.83
N ALA A 94 10.30 10.55 6.97
CA ALA A 94 10.16 11.70 7.87
C ALA A 94 11.48 12.13 8.52
N LEU A 95 12.40 11.21 8.74
CA LEU A 95 13.75 11.53 9.20
C LEU A 95 14.60 12.16 8.08
N ALA A 96 14.46 11.71 6.83
CA ALA A 96 15.26 12.18 5.71
C ALA A 96 14.73 13.47 5.09
N LEU A 97 13.43 13.56 4.89
CA LEU A 97 12.73 14.58 4.11
C LEU A 97 11.51 15.11 4.88
N PRO A 98 11.72 15.84 5.97
CA PRO A 98 10.63 16.34 6.82
C PRO A 98 9.81 17.44 6.16
N PHE A 99 10.44 18.21 5.23
CA PHE A 99 9.89 19.38 4.57
C PHE A 99 10.00 19.27 3.05
N SER A 100 9.24 20.11 2.33
CA SER A 100 9.32 20.22 0.88
C SER A 100 10.75 20.49 0.39
N THR A 101 11.09 19.89 -0.74
CA THR A 101 12.42 19.97 -1.36
C THR A 101 12.46 21.00 -2.50
N GLU A 102 11.58 21.99 -2.48
CA GLU A 102 11.43 23.01 -3.55
C GLU A 102 12.72 23.74 -3.92
N THR A 103 13.63 23.88 -2.96
CA THR A 103 14.94 24.49 -3.20
C THR A 103 15.80 23.71 -4.21
N LEU A 104 15.52 22.42 -4.39
CA LEU A 104 16.24 21.54 -5.32
C LEU A 104 15.34 21.08 -6.49
N PHE A 105 14.08 20.74 -6.18
CA PHE A 105 13.09 20.29 -7.15
C PHE A 105 11.82 21.10 -6.97
N SER A 106 11.60 22.07 -7.87
CA SER A 106 10.30 22.73 -7.97
C SER A 106 9.33 21.81 -8.73
N PRO A 107 8.13 21.56 -8.19
CA PRO A 107 7.11 20.79 -8.89
C PRO A 107 6.85 21.35 -10.28
N ILE A 108 6.75 20.47 -11.28
CA ILE A 108 6.47 20.87 -12.67
C ILE A 108 5.11 21.54 -12.80
N VAL A 109 4.16 21.14 -11.95
CA VAL A 109 2.80 21.67 -11.96
C VAL A 109 2.71 22.87 -11.01
N SER A 110 2.34 24.03 -11.55
CA SER A 110 2.06 25.22 -10.74
C SER A 110 0.92 24.94 -9.75
N GLY A 111 1.12 25.29 -8.47
CA GLY A 111 0.18 24.96 -7.40
C GLY A 111 0.37 23.58 -6.76
N GLY A 112 1.36 22.81 -7.19
CA GLY A 112 1.69 21.50 -6.60
C GLY A 112 2.27 21.55 -5.18
N VAL A 113 2.46 22.74 -4.63
CA VAL A 113 2.94 22.97 -3.27
C VAL A 113 1.76 23.24 -2.36
N SER A 114 1.46 22.32 -1.47
CA SER A 114 0.42 22.47 -0.46
C SER A 114 1.00 22.92 0.88
N PRO A 115 0.19 23.52 1.78
CA PRO A 115 0.61 23.77 3.15
C PRO A 115 1.09 22.50 3.88
N LEU A 116 0.54 21.34 3.50
CA LEU A 116 0.94 20.03 4.01
C LEU A 116 2.36 19.68 3.53
N SER A 117 2.65 19.86 2.23
CA SER A 117 3.96 19.54 1.65
C SER A 117 5.08 20.40 2.23
N LEU A 118 4.79 21.66 2.56
CA LEU A 118 5.77 22.57 3.14
C LEU A 118 6.26 22.12 4.53
N ASN A 119 5.37 21.59 5.37
CA ASN A 119 5.64 21.33 6.78
C ASN A 119 5.66 19.82 7.13
N LEU A 120 5.00 19.01 6.35
CA LEU A 120 4.77 17.57 6.59
C LEU A 120 4.93 16.78 5.29
N PHE A 121 6.05 16.98 4.60
CA PHE A 121 6.32 16.35 3.29
C PHE A 121 6.13 14.82 3.27
N PRO A 122 6.46 14.06 4.35
CA PRO A 122 6.19 12.63 4.39
C PRO A 122 4.71 12.28 4.21
N LEU A 123 3.80 13.14 4.67
CA LEU A 123 2.36 12.92 4.48
C LEU A 123 1.92 13.20 3.03
N THR A 124 2.58 14.11 2.33
CA THR A 124 2.39 14.28 0.88
C THR A 124 2.86 13.04 0.12
N VAL A 125 4.01 12.48 0.49
CA VAL A 125 4.48 11.21 -0.08
C VAL A 125 3.47 10.10 0.17
N PHE A 126 2.98 9.99 1.39
CA PHE A 126 1.98 9.02 1.79
C PHE A 126 0.66 9.19 1.04
N SER A 127 0.10 10.40 0.99
CA SER A 127 -1.18 10.69 0.32
C SER A 127 -1.11 10.40 -1.19
N ASN A 128 -0.03 10.80 -1.85
CA ASN A 128 0.22 10.43 -3.25
C ASN A 128 0.30 8.92 -3.42
N GLY A 129 1.03 8.21 -2.54
CA GLY A 129 1.13 6.74 -2.56
C GLY A 129 -0.24 6.07 -2.41
N VAL A 130 -1.06 6.52 -1.46
CA VAL A 130 -2.43 6.02 -1.26
C VAL A 130 -3.32 6.29 -2.48
N LEU A 131 -3.20 7.44 -3.11
CA LEU A 131 -3.93 7.77 -4.34
C LEU A 131 -3.62 6.75 -5.45
N PHE A 132 -2.34 6.42 -5.66
CA PHE A 132 -1.95 5.42 -6.67
C PHE A 132 -2.35 3.99 -6.26
N ALA A 133 -2.28 3.66 -4.97
CA ALA A 133 -2.80 2.39 -4.47
C ALA A 133 -4.31 2.28 -4.72
N ALA A 134 -5.08 3.34 -4.46
CA ALA A 134 -6.52 3.39 -4.74
C ALA A 134 -6.83 3.26 -6.24
N ALA A 135 -6.00 3.83 -7.11
CA ALA A 135 -6.17 3.69 -8.56
C ALA A 135 -6.07 2.23 -9.04
N THR A 136 -5.34 1.36 -8.30
CA THR A 136 -5.32 -0.07 -8.61
C THR A 136 -6.69 -0.73 -8.41
N GLY A 137 -7.54 -0.21 -7.56
CA GLY A 137 -8.92 -0.68 -7.38
C GLY A 137 -9.75 -0.51 -8.66
N LEU A 138 -9.59 0.61 -9.37
CA LEU A 138 -10.24 0.83 -10.67
C LEU A 138 -9.73 -0.18 -11.72
N TYR A 139 -8.42 -0.43 -11.74
CA TYR A 139 -7.83 -1.46 -12.59
C TYR A 139 -8.42 -2.84 -12.27
N MET A 140 -8.59 -3.20 -10.99
CA MET A 140 -9.14 -4.49 -10.59
C MET A 140 -10.60 -4.64 -11.02
N ILE A 141 -11.43 -3.60 -10.90
CA ILE A 141 -12.80 -3.61 -11.40
C ILE A 141 -12.81 -3.89 -12.91
N LEU A 142 -12.01 -3.12 -13.67
CA LEU A 142 -11.92 -3.29 -15.12
C LEU A 142 -11.44 -4.71 -15.49
N TYR A 143 -10.40 -5.20 -14.82
CA TYR A 143 -9.90 -6.56 -14.99
C TYR A 143 -11.00 -7.61 -14.75
N ASN A 144 -11.74 -7.50 -13.65
CA ASN A 144 -12.80 -8.45 -13.32
C ASN A 144 -13.97 -8.41 -14.33
N VAL A 145 -14.34 -7.22 -14.81
CA VAL A 145 -15.36 -7.06 -15.86
C VAL A 145 -14.89 -7.69 -17.18
N LEU A 146 -13.65 -7.44 -17.58
CA LEU A 146 -13.08 -8.02 -18.80
C LEU A 146 -12.92 -9.54 -18.69
N TRP A 147 -12.50 -10.05 -17.52
CA TRP A 147 -12.43 -11.50 -17.26
C TRP A 147 -13.79 -12.16 -17.42
N HIS A 148 -14.83 -11.58 -16.82
CA HIS A 148 -16.22 -12.06 -16.95
C HIS A 148 -16.66 -12.11 -18.44
N ARG A 149 -16.41 -11.02 -19.18
CA ARG A 149 -16.78 -10.95 -20.61
C ARG A 149 -16.02 -11.98 -21.46
N ARG A 150 -14.74 -12.25 -21.17
CA ARG A 150 -13.89 -13.19 -21.92
C ARG A 150 -14.21 -14.66 -21.62
N THR A 151 -14.51 -14.96 -20.35
CA THR A 151 -14.73 -16.36 -19.91
C THR A 151 -16.18 -16.80 -19.97
N GLY A 152 -17.13 -15.87 -20.06
CA GLY A 152 -18.56 -16.13 -19.93
C GLY A 152 -18.98 -16.64 -18.53
N LYS A 153 -18.04 -16.80 -17.60
CA LYS A 153 -18.32 -17.27 -16.24
C LYS A 153 -18.93 -16.16 -15.39
N LYS A 154 -19.94 -16.52 -14.59
CA LYS A 154 -20.54 -15.55 -13.65
C LYS A 154 -19.50 -15.10 -12.60
N THR A 155 -19.49 -13.81 -12.31
CA THR A 155 -18.57 -13.22 -11.33
C THR A 155 -18.83 -13.75 -9.92
N PHE A 156 -20.11 -13.87 -9.55
CA PHE A 156 -20.58 -14.44 -8.29
C PHE A 156 -21.59 -15.55 -8.58
N GLU A 157 -21.24 -16.78 -8.19
CA GLU A 157 -22.01 -17.99 -8.46
C GLU A 157 -22.50 -18.63 -7.17
N GLY A 158 -23.59 -19.43 -7.27
CA GLY A 158 -24.16 -20.13 -6.14
C GLY A 158 -24.55 -19.18 -5.00
N THR A 159 -24.23 -19.53 -3.77
CA THR A 159 -24.54 -18.73 -2.58
C THR A 159 -23.81 -17.40 -2.53
N LEU A 160 -22.70 -17.21 -3.29
CA LEU A 160 -22.07 -15.90 -3.40
C LEU A 160 -22.95 -14.87 -4.11
N ALA A 161 -23.92 -15.30 -4.93
CA ALA A 161 -24.85 -14.42 -5.57
C ALA A 161 -25.83 -13.74 -4.59
N THR A 162 -26.06 -14.33 -3.42
CA THR A 162 -26.92 -13.79 -2.36
C THR A 162 -26.20 -12.90 -1.36
N GLU A 163 -24.84 -12.84 -1.43
CA GLU A 163 -24.05 -11.96 -0.57
C GLU A 163 -24.39 -10.47 -0.79
N SER A 164 -24.16 -9.66 0.23
CA SER A 164 -24.46 -8.23 0.20
C SER A 164 -23.71 -7.51 -0.93
N VAL A 165 -24.33 -6.47 -1.49
CA VAL A 165 -23.72 -5.65 -2.57
C VAL A 165 -22.38 -5.06 -2.12
N GLY A 166 -22.27 -4.61 -0.86
CA GLY A 166 -21.03 -4.06 -0.30
C GLY A 166 -19.89 -5.07 -0.33
N LYS A 167 -20.11 -6.33 0.11
CA LYS A 167 -19.08 -7.37 0.05
C LYS A 167 -18.66 -7.70 -1.37
N LYS A 168 -19.61 -7.76 -2.32
CA LYS A 168 -19.31 -7.98 -3.74
C LYS A 168 -18.47 -6.86 -4.33
N LEU A 169 -18.81 -5.60 -3.98
CA LEU A 169 -18.06 -4.43 -4.44
C LEU A 169 -16.62 -4.46 -3.91
N VAL A 170 -16.43 -4.73 -2.61
CA VAL A 170 -15.09 -4.86 -2.03
C VAL A 170 -14.32 -5.99 -2.72
N ALA A 171 -14.94 -7.16 -2.94
CA ALA A 171 -14.27 -8.26 -3.65
C ALA A 171 -13.87 -7.88 -5.08
N MET A 172 -14.66 -7.08 -5.78
CA MET A 172 -14.33 -6.61 -7.14
C MET A 172 -13.22 -5.56 -7.15
N ILE A 173 -13.11 -4.73 -6.12
CA ILE A 173 -12.10 -3.66 -6.03
C ILE A 173 -10.75 -4.21 -5.57
N THR A 174 -10.76 -5.18 -4.63
CA THR A 174 -9.53 -5.64 -3.97
C THR A 174 -9.07 -7.02 -4.42
N GLY A 175 -9.90 -7.79 -5.09
CA GLY A 175 -9.63 -9.17 -5.46
C GLY A 175 -9.92 -9.51 -6.92
N HIS A 176 -9.54 -10.71 -7.31
CA HIS A 176 -9.83 -11.31 -8.62
C HIS A 176 -9.98 -12.82 -8.50
N LYS A 177 -10.48 -13.46 -9.55
CA LYS A 177 -10.58 -14.91 -9.61
C LYS A 177 -9.21 -15.56 -9.82
N VAL A 178 -8.79 -16.41 -8.89
CA VAL A 178 -7.52 -17.14 -8.89
C VAL A 178 -7.80 -18.64 -8.86
N SER A 179 -7.01 -19.44 -9.55
CA SER A 179 -7.12 -20.90 -9.43
C SER A 179 -6.73 -21.34 -8.02
N VAL A 180 -7.43 -22.35 -7.50
CA VAL A 180 -7.16 -22.91 -6.16
C VAL A 180 -5.73 -23.47 -6.08
N VAL A 181 -5.19 -24.00 -7.20
CA VAL A 181 -3.79 -24.47 -7.28
C VAL A 181 -2.82 -23.32 -7.02
N LYS A 182 -2.99 -22.20 -7.71
CA LYS A 182 -2.15 -20.99 -7.51
C LYS A 182 -2.30 -20.40 -6.12
N LEU A 183 -3.50 -20.46 -5.54
CA LEU A 183 -3.77 -20.00 -4.17
C LEU A 183 -3.00 -20.85 -3.15
N LYS A 184 -2.89 -22.16 -3.38
CA LYS A 184 -2.12 -23.09 -2.55
C LYS A 184 -0.61 -22.85 -2.64
N GLU A 185 -0.09 -22.56 -3.85
CA GLU A 185 1.34 -22.36 -4.09
C GLU A 185 1.85 -21.01 -3.58
N LYS A 186 0.99 -19.97 -3.59
CA LYS A 186 1.39 -18.60 -3.28
C LYS A 186 0.84 -18.16 -1.94
N TRP A 187 1.67 -18.19 -0.90
CA TRP A 187 1.29 -17.84 0.47
C TRP A 187 0.78 -16.40 0.64
N HIS A 188 1.23 -15.45 -0.20
CA HIS A 188 0.85 -14.04 -0.17
C HIS A 188 -0.47 -13.72 -0.90
N ILE A 189 -1.16 -14.74 -1.41
CA ILE A 189 -2.51 -14.59 -1.96
C ILE A 189 -3.49 -15.06 -0.89
N TYR A 190 -4.41 -14.20 -0.53
CA TYR A 190 -5.39 -14.45 0.53
C TYR A 190 -6.74 -14.81 -0.07
N PRO A 191 -7.39 -15.90 0.38
CA PRO A 191 -8.73 -16.24 -0.05
C PRO A 191 -9.72 -15.16 0.41
N MET A 192 -10.57 -14.70 -0.50
CA MET A 192 -11.70 -13.82 -0.23
C MET A 192 -13.04 -14.56 -0.21
N GLU A 193 -13.01 -15.86 -0.25
CA GLU A 193 -14.16 -16.71 -0.03
C GLU A 193 -13.80 -17.91 0.82
N ASP A 194 -14.79 -18.42 1.54
CA ASP A 194 -14.69 -19.61 2.38
C ASP A 194 -15.86 -20.53 2.11
N VAL A 195 -15.69 -21.81 2.44
CA VAL A 195 -16.68 -22.87 2.26
C VAL A 195 -17.04 -23.43 3.62
N GLU A 196 -18.33 -23.35 3.98
CA GLU A 196 -18.88 -24.03 5.14
C GLU A 196 -19.45 -25.39 4.70
N ASP A 197 -18.87 -26.48 5.22
CA ASP A 197 -19.40 -27.84 5.00
C ASP A 197 -20.62 -28.03 5.92
N GLU A 198 -21.82 -27.75 5.42
CA GLU A 198 -23.06 -28.21 6.08
C GLU A 198 -23.26 -29.69 5.74
N SER A 199 -23.22 -30.54 6.76
CA SER A 199 -23.41 -31.99 6.65
C SER A 199 -24.76 -32.28 5.99
N GLY A 200 -24.77 -32.73 4.72
CA GLY A 200 -25.96 -33.15 4.00
C GLY A 200 -26.42 -32.26 2.83
N ALA A 201 -25.80 -31.12 2.59
CA ALA A 201 -26.15 -30.29 1.43
C ALA A 201 -25.40 -30.70 0.16
N ASN A 202 -26.14 -30.84 -0.96
CA ASN A 202 -25.54 -31.15 -2.28
C ASN A 202 -24.58 -30.09 -2.80
N GLN A 203 -24.67 -28.84 -2.31
CA GLN A 203 -23.75 -27.76 -2.62
C GLN A 203 -23.29 -27.08 -1.32
N PRO A 204 -21.98 -26.88 -1.16
CA PRO A 204 -21.45 -26.22 0.03
C PRO A 204 -21.84 -24.75 0.04
N LYS A 205 -22.15 -24.23 1.23
CA LYS A 205 -22.44 -22.81 1.42
C LYS A 205 -21.11 -22.03 1.33
N ARG A 206 -21.02 -21.16 0.32
CA ARG A 206 -19.88 -20.26 0.12
C ARG A 206 -20.21 -18.88 0.67
N LYS A 207 -19.26 -18.23 1.33
CA LYS A 207 -19.39 -16.86 1.85
C LYS A 207 -18.20 -16.01 1.42
N LEU A 208 -18.40 -14.69 1.23
CA LEU A 208 -17.31 -13.75 0.99
C LEU A 208 -16.64 -13.33 2.30
N VAL A 209 -15.31 -13.42 2.31
CA VAL A 209 -14.41 -12.94 3.38
C VAL A 209 -13.78 -11.64 2.89
N VAL A 210 -14.29 -10.50 3.34
CA VAL A 210 -13.89 -9.17 2.84
C VAL A 210 -12.63 -8.66 3.49
N ILE A 211 -12.32 -9.14 4.70
CA ILE A 211 -11.09 -8.82 5.45
C ILE A 211 -10.38 -10.15 5.70
N PRO A 212 -9.53 -10.57 4.75
CA PRO A 212 -8.75 -11.78 4.95
C PRO A 212 -7.74 -11.55 6.06
N LYS A 213 -7.58 -12.57 6.93
CA LYS A 213 -6.61 -12.59 8.00
C LYS A 213 -5.55 -13.64 7.71
N ASP A 214 -4.33 -13.44 8.18
CA ASP A 214 -3.26 -14.44 8.09
C ASP A 214 -3.64 -15.70 8.87
N GLU A 215 -4.22 -15.51 10.05
CA GLU A 215 -4.75 -16.59 10.88
C GLU A 215 -5.93 -17.29 10.18
N GLY A 216 -5.78 -18.59 9.97
CA GLY A 216 -6.79 -19.42 9.33
C GLY A 216 -6.75 -19.45 7.80
N ARG A 217 -5.79 -18.74 7.13
CA ARG A 217 -5.64 -18.79 5.68
C ARG A 217 -5.48 -20.21 5.16
N ASP A 218 -4.56 -20.97 5.73
CA ASP A 218 -4.23 -22.32 5.27
C ASP A 218 -5.39 -23.30 5.46
N GLU A 219 -6.18 -23.12 6.51
CA GLU A 219 -7.41 -23.89 6.74
C GLU A 219 -8.46 -23.57 5.67
N ILE A 220 -8.67 -22.28 5.34
CA ILE A 220 -9.59 -21.88 4.27
C ILE A 220 -9.12 -22.44 2.94
N VAL A 221 -7.82 -22.32 2.63
CA VAL A 221 -7.23 -22.88 1.39
C VAL A 221 -7.41 -24.40 1.31
N ALA A 222 -7.26 -25.11 2.44
CA ALA A 222 -7.50 -26.56 2.49
C ALA A 222 -8.97 -26.91 2.22
N ARG A 223 -9.93 -26.17 2.82
CA ARG A 223 -11.38 -26.37 2.56
C ARG A 223 -11.74 -26.10 1.11
N LEU A 224 -11.27 -24.97 0.54
CA LEU A 224 -11.48 -24.61 -0.85
C LEU A 224 -10.87 -25.67 -1.81
N SER A 225 -9.66 -26.16 -1.49
CA SER A 225 -8.99 -27.20 -2.28
C SER A 225 -9.76 -28.51 -2.28
N LYS A 226 -10.26 -28.96 -1.12
CA LYS A 226 -11.10 -30.15 -0.98
C LYS A 226 -12.41 -30.02 -1.75
N ALA A 227 -13.08 -28.87 -1.66
CA ALA A 227 -14.33 -28.61 -2.35
C ALA A 227 -14.13 -28.52 -3.88
N ALA A 228 -13.03 -27.95 -4.36
CA ALA A 228 -12.71 -27.87 -5.78
C ALA A 228 -12.33 -29.25 -6.35
N SER A 229 -11.50 -30.04 -5.64
CA SER A 229 -11.12 -31.40 -6.09
C SER A 229 -12.29 -32.37 -6.13
N SER A 230 -13.29 -32.17 -5.31
CA SER A 230 -14.54 -32.97 -5.34
C SER A 230 -15.58 -32.47 -6.33
N GLY A 231 -15.27 -31.43 -7.13
CA GLY A 231 -16.17 -30.86 -8.13
C GLY A 231 -17.37 -30.08 -7.57
N ARG A 232 -17.39 -29.82 -6.24
CA ARG A 232 -18.49 -29.11 -5.57
C ARG A 232 -18.45 -27.60 -5.78
N ILE A 233 -17.29 -27.02 -6.13
CA ILE A 233 -17.09 -25.62 -6.51
C ILE A 233 -16.23 -25.52 -7.75
N ASP A 234 -16.24 -24.35 -8.43
CA ASP A 234 -15.31 -24.08 -9.52
C ASP A 234 -13.86 -24.08 -9.02
N SER A 235 -12.93 -24.41 -9.89
CA SER A 235 -11.50 -24.32 -9.64
C SER A 235 -10.97 -22.89 -9.46
N TYR A 236 -11.78 -21.86 -9.77
CA TYR A 236 -11.47 -20.45 -9.61
C TYR A 236 -12.24 -19.86 -8.44
N VAL A 237 -11.53 -19.29 -7.50
CA VAL A 237 -12.05 -18.68 -6.27
C VAL A 237 -11.64 -17.21 -6.17
N TRP A 238 -12.40 -16.41 -5.44
CA TRP A 238 -12.04 -15.04 -5.13
C TRP A 238 -10.85 -14.99 -4.19
N ALA A 239 -9.84 -14.24 -4.57
CA ALA A 239 -8.65 -14.03 -3.74
C ALA A 239 -8.07 -12.64 -4.00
N THR A 240 -7.37 -12.11 -2.99
CA THR A 240 -6.67 -10.83 -3.08
C THR A 240 -5.17 -11.05 -2.93
N PRO A 241 -4.34 -10.49 -3.82
CA PRO A 241 -2.92 -10.36 -3.55
C PRO A 241 -2.75 -9.23 -2.53
N GLY A 242 -1.93 -9.40 -1.51
CA GLY A 242 -1.54 -8.29 -0.66
C GLY A 242 -0.95 -7.16 -1.52
N LEU A 243 -1.38 -5.92 -1.32
CA LEU A 243 -0.83 -4.78 -2.06
C LEU A 243 0.59 -4.48 -1.56
N PRO A 244 1.60 -4.40 -2.46
CA PRO A 244 2.95 -4.03 -2.09
C PRO A 244 3.03 -2.53 -1.82
N MET A 245 2.63 -2.09 -0.61
CA MET A 245 2.51 -0.66 -0.26
C MET A 245 3.83 0.09 -0.39
N LEU A 246 4.97 -0.56 -0.20
CA LEU A 246 6.29 0.06 -0.40
C LEU A 246 6.49 0.58 -1.83
N ILE A 247 5.95 -0.12 -2.85
CA ILE A 247 5.98 0.38 -4.23
C ILE A 247 5.21 1.68 -4.34
N PHE A 248 4.02 1.76 -3.75
CA PHE A 248 3.19 2.96 -3.80
C PHE A 248 3.79 4.11 -2.99
N ILE A 249 4.43 3.84 -1.85
CA ILE A 249 5.18 4.84 -1.09
C ILE A 249 6.36 5.37 -1.93
N THR A 250 7.08 4.49 -2.63
CA THR A 250 8.20 4.88 -3.50
C THR A 250 7.72 5.72 -4.68
N VAL A 251 6.64 5.32 -5.35
CA VAL A 251 5.98 6.12 -6.40
C VAL A 251 5.50 7.44 -5.83
N GLY A 252 4.89 7.44 -4.66
CA GLY A 252 4.44 8.64 -3.95
C GLY A 252 5.57 9.63 -3.70
N LEU A 253 6.77 9.15 -3.32
CA LEU A 253 7.97 9.99 -3.18
C LEU A 253 8.39 10.60 -4.53
N VAL A 254 8.50 9.79 -5.58
CA VAL A 254 8.88 10.29 -6.91
C VAL A 254 7.87 11.32 -7.41
N VAL A 255 6.58 11.05 -7.24
CA VAL A 255 5.50 11.97 -7.64
C VAL A 255 5.53 13.25 -6.80
N ALA A 256 5.77 13.16 -5.48
CA ALA A 256 5.88 14.30 -4.61
C ALA A 256 7.06 15.21 -5.00
N LEU A 257 8.18 14.63 -5.42
CA LEU A 257 9.35 15.38 -5.89
C LEU A 257 9.11 16.05 -7.25
N VAL A 258 8.42 15.38 -8.18
CA VAL A 258 8.27 15.84 -9.57
C VAL A 258 7.03 16.70 -9.75
N PHE A 259 5.89 16.30 -9.21
CA PHE A 259 4.59 16.93 -9.41
C PHE A 259 4.06 17.65 -8.15
N GLY A 260 4.68 17.40 -7.00
CA GLY A 260 4.22 17.93 -5.72
C GLY A 260 3.07 17.12 -5.12
N ASP A 261 2.16 17.81 -4.45
CA ASP A 261 0.99 17.21 -3.79
C ASP A 261 -0.17 17.06 -4.79
N VAL A 262 -0.24 15.89 -5.42
CA VAL A 262 -1.27 15.59 -6.44
C VAL A 262 -2.67 15.54 -5.81
N VAL A 263 -2.78 15.10 -4.55
CA VAL A 263 -4.06 15.08 -3.84
C VAL A 263 -4.57 16.51 -3.66
N TRP A 264 -3.69 17.42 -3.27
CA TRP A 264 -4.00 18.86 -3.15
C TRP A 264 -4.42 19.46 -4.49
N LEU A 265 -3.70 19.14 -5.58
CA LEU A 265 -4.06 19.60 -6.92
C LEU A 265 -5.47 19.13 -7.31
N LEU A 266 -5.81 17.87 -7.06
CA LEU A 266 -7.13 17.32 -7.34
C LEU A 266 -8.23 18.01 -6.51
N VAL A 267 -7.98 18.21 -5.21
CA VAL A 267 -8.93 18.91 -4.34
C VAL A 267 -9.12 20.36 -4.78
N SER A 268 -8.03 21.06 -5.09
CA SER A 268 -8.08 22.45 -5.56
C SER A 268 -8.85 22.57 -6.89
N PHE A 269 -8.65 21.62 -7.81
CA PHE A 269 -9.40 21.59 -9.08
C PHE A 269 -10.90 21.32 -8.88
N MET A 270 -11.29 20.54 -7.87
CA MET A 270 -12.70 20.25 -7.59
C MET A 270 -13.42 21.40 -6.86
N LEU A 271 -12.67 22.32 -6.22
CA LEU A 271 -13.22 23.44 -5.46
C LEU A 271 -13.33 24.73 -6.30
N HIS A 272 -12.73 24.76 -7.46
CA HIS A 272 -12.81 25.84 -8.46
C HIS A 272 -13.65 25.42 -9.65
#